data_ffc66e82761daca9b9d8c2b7b1f404b9
#
_entry.id   ffc66e82761daca9b9d8c2b7b1f404b9
#
_cell.length_a   1.000
_cell.length_b   1.000
_cell.length_c   1.000
_cell.angle_alpha   90.00
_cell.angle_beta   90.00
_cell.angle_gamma   90.00
#
_symmetry.space_group_name_H-M   'P 1'
#
loop_
_entity.id
_entity.type
_entity.pdbx_description
1 polymer ?
#
loop_
_entity_poly.entity_id
_entity_poly.type
_entity_poly.pdbx_seq_one_letter_code
_entity_poly.pdbx_strand_id
1 'polypeptide(L)'
;MKLNLGAGNKVIDGYLNVDKYPTATTDLVTDLEKTPWPWETGSVTHVAFIHSLEHMGRDTDTFLAIMRELYRVCAHGAQVTVHVPHPRHDNFLGDPTHVRPITPQMLTLFDRQKNDAWVAGGISAATPLAHYIGVDFVIADLNTILDPVYYELYSQGKLDINELNQRARELNNVIAEYHITLVARKDTPTGVA
;
A
#
# COMPACT_ATOMS: atom_id res chain seq x y z
N MET A 1 13.21 13.50 0.85
CA MET A 1 13.41 12.70 2.10
C MET A 1 12.80 11.31 1.93
N LYS A 2 13.09 10.37 2.87
CA LYS A 2 12.53 9.03 2.90
C LYS A 2 11.81 8.82 4.23
N LEU A 3 10.62 8.21 4.22
CA LEU A 3 9.76 8.02 5.39
C LEU A 3 9.46 6.55 5.62
N ASN A 4 9.60 6.06 6.84
CA ASN A 4 9.10 4.77 7.31
C ASN A 4 7.88 5.04 8.21
N LEU A 5 6.69 4.82 7.70
CA LEU A 5 5.42 5.23 8.31
C LEU A 5 4.76 4.08 9.06
N GLY A 6 4.49 4.28 10.35
CA GLY A 6 4.08 3.23 11.28
C GLY A 6 5.24 2.29 11.57
N ALA A 7 6.40 2.88 11.90
CA ALA A 7 7.67 2.13 12.02
C ALA A 7 7.65 1.10 13.14
N GLY A 8 6.92 1.37 14.24
CA GLY A 8 6.99 0.53 15.44
C GLY A 8 8.44 0.34 15.86
N ASN A 9 8.88 -0.91 15.90
CA ASN A 9 10.28 -1.28 16.16
C ASN A 9 11.08 -1.66 14.89
N LYS A 10 10.50 -1.45 13.69
CA LYS A 10 11.13 -1.78 12.41
C LYS A 10 11.85 -0.57 11.83
N VAL A 11 13.13 -0.41 12.18
CA VAL A 11 13.97 0.68 11.66
C VAL A 11 14.40 0.37 10.23
N ILE A 12 14.37 1.39 9.37
CA ILE A 12 14.94 1.33 8.03
C ILE A 12 16.05 2.40 7.96
N ASP A 13 17.27 1.98 7.69
CA ASP A 13 18.43 2.87 7.60
C ASP A 13 18.23 3.92 6.49
N GLY A 14 18.47 5.18 6.83
CA GLY A 14 18.30 6.31 5.91
C GLY A 14 16.87 6.78 5.72
N TYR A 15 15.91 6.25 6.48
CA TYR A 15 14.54 6.73 6.55
C TYR A 15 14.28 7.44 7.89
N LEU A 16 13.40 8.43 7.87
CA LEU A 16 12.81 8.99 9.09
C LEU A 16 11.74 8.01 9.58
N ASN A 17 11.97 7.42 10.77
CA ASN A 17 11.05 6.45 11.37
C ASN A 17 9.95 7.17 12.12
N VAL A 18 8.72 7.07 11.62
CA VAL A 18 7.54 7.79 12.12
C VAL A 18 6.56 6.81 12.72
N ASP A 19 6.09 7.11 13.91
CA ASP A 19 5.06 6.30 14.56
C ASP A 19 4.11 7.20 15.38
N LYS A 20 2.91 6.68 15.67
CA LYS A 20 1.94 7.32 16.55
C LYS A 20 2.38 7.29 18.00
N TYR A 21 3.12 6.25 18.37
CA TYR A 21 3.60 6.03 19.73
C TYR A 21 5.13 6.17 19.80
N PRO A 22 5.67 6.84 20.84
CA PRO A 22 7.10 6.94 21.01
C PRO A 22 7.67 5.57 21.39
N THR A 23 8.68 5.13 20.63
CA THR A 23 9.53 3.97 20.94
C THR A 23 10.99 4.40 20.96
N ALA A 24 11.90 3.51 21.33
CA ALA A 24 13.34 3.82 21.30
C ALA A 24 13.87 4.11 19.87
N THR A 25 13.09 3.77 18.87
CA THR A 25 13.46 3.85 17.44
C THR A 25 12.62 4.87 16.65
N THR A 26 11.67 5.56 17.30
CA THR A 26 10.82 6.57 16.67
C THR A 26 11.57 7.89 16.59
N ASP A 27 11.82 8.37 15.35
CA ASP A 27 12.45 9.66 15.11
C ASP A 27 11.43 10.82 15.20
N LEU A 28 10.19 10.58 14.78
CA LEU A 28 9.10 11.54 14.80
C LEU A 28 7.80 10.89 15.27
N VAL A 29 7.20 11.43 16.32
CA VAL A 29 5.88 11.02 16.80
C VAL A 29 4.81 11.77 16.03
N THR A 30 4.01 11.05 15.20
CA THR A 30 2.95 11.65 14.38
C THR A 30 1.82 10.66 14.18
N ASP A 31 0.59 11.12 14.44
CA ASP A 31 -0.62 10.37 14.13
C ASP A 31 -0.97 10.54 12.64
N LEU A 32 -0.70 9.51 11.84
CA LEU A 32 -0.88 9.55 10.39
C LEU A 32 -2.36 9.57 9.95
N GLU A 33 -3.29 9.32 10.86
CA GLU A 33 -4.72 9.49 10.60
C GLU A 33 -5.18 10.94 10.74
N LYS A 34 -4.30 11.83 11.24
CA LYS A 34 -4.55 13.26 11.34
C LYS A 34 -3.83 14.01 10.22
N THR A 35 -4.60 14.74 9.44
CA THR A 35 -4.08 15.58 8.34
C THR A 35 -4.22 17.06 8.66
N PRO A 36 -3.39 17.96 8.10
CA PRO A 36 -2.29 17.65 7.16
C PRO A 36 -1.05 17.08 7.86
N TRP A 37 -0.28 16.24 7.13
CA TRP A 37 1.00 15.75 7.61
C TRP A 37 2.06 16.87 7.62
N PRO A 38 3.10 16.78 8.48
CA PRO A 38 4.04 17.88 8.68
C PRO A 38 5.06 18.08 7.54
N TRP A 39 4.99 17.28 6.47
CA TRP A 39 5.91 17.36 5.34
C TRP A 39 5.36 18.24 4.22
N GLU A 40 6.26 18.94 3.53
CA GLU A 40 5.92 19.78 2.40
C GLU A 40 5.46 18.95 1.19
N THR A 41 4.63 19.55 0.35
CA THR A 41 4.18 18.96 -0.91
C THR A 41 5.38 18.62 -1.81
N GLY A 42 5.44 17.37 -2.28
CA GLY A 42 6.47 16.92 -3.22
C GLY A 42 7.87 16.75 -2.60
N SER A 43 7.99 16.72 -1.27
CA SER A 43 9.30 16.65 -0.59
C SER A 43 9.80 15.21 -0.36
N VAL A 44 8.92 14.22 -0.49
CA VAL A 44 9.22 12.81 -0.17
C VAL A 44 9.48 12.02 -1.45
N THR A 45 10.58 11.29 -1.49
CA THR A 45 10.98 10.44 -2.62
C THR A 45 10.72 8.95 -2.40
N HIS A 46 10.70 8.51 -1.13
CA HIS A 46 10.43 7.12 -0.77
C HIS A 46 9.57 7.07 0.49
N VAL A 47 8.59 6.19 0.48
CA VAL A 47 7.77 5.85 1.65
C VAL A 47 7.78 4.34 1.83
N ALA A 48 7.85 3.87 3.08
CA ALA A 48 7.66 2.48 3.43
C ALA A 48 6.51 2.37 4.45
N PHE A 49 5.58 1.46 4.17
CA PHE A 49 4.60 0.92 5.09
C PHE A 49 4.90 -0.57 5.25
N ILE A 50 5.54 -0.95 6.34
CA ILE A 50 5.93 -2.34 6.60
C ILE A 50 5.06 -2.89 7.72
N HIS A 51 3.98 -3.57 7.38
CA HIS A 51 2.95 -4.04 8.31
C HIS A 51 2.40 -2.88 9.18
N SER A 52 1.93 -1.85 8.51
CA SER A 52 1.39 -0.66 9.18
C SER A 52 0.15 -0.08 8.50
N LEU A 53 0.04 -0.14 7.17
CA LEU A 53 -1.09 0.47 6.45
C LEU A 53 -2.42 -0.25 6.73
N GLU A 54 -2.41 -1.54 7.03
CA GLU A 54 -3.56 -2.35 7.41
C GLU A 54 -4.19 -1.94 8.75
N HIS A 55 -3.43 -1.23 9.59
CA HIS A 55 -3.90 -0.70 10.87
C HIS A 55 -4.55 0.69 10.76
N MET A 56 -4.50 1.32 9.57
CA MET A 56 -4.88 2.72 9.37
C MET A 56 -6.20 2.87 8.62
N GLY A 57 -6.93 3.95 8.93
CA GLY A 57 -8.12 4.34 8.20
C GLY A 57 -9.27 3.35 8.36
N ARG A 58 -9.70 3.10 9.60
CA ARG A 58 -10.84 2.24 9.91
C ARG A 58 -12.09 2.65 9.13
N ASP A 59 -12.39 3.93 9.11
CA ASP A 59 -13.42 4.50 8.25
C ASP A 59 -12.84 4.91 6.88
N THR A 60 -13.73 4.98 5.88
CA THR A 60 -13.33 5.23 4.50
C THR A 60 -12.77 6.65 4.32
N ASP A 61 -13.35 7.64 4.97
CA ASP A 61 -12.94 9.04 4.79
C ASP A 61 -11.53 9.26 5.35
N THR A 62 -11.21 8.67 6.51
CA THR A 62 -9.85 8.69 7.08
C THR A 62 -8.85 8.01 6.15
N PHE A 63 -9.19 6.83 5.60
CA PHE A 63 -8.28 6.15 4.68
C PHE A 63 -8.03 6.96 3.40
N LEU A 64 -9.07 7.53 2.81
CA LEU A 64 -8.93 8.38 1.63
C LEU A 64 -8.15 9.67 1.93
N ALA A 65 -8.27 10.23 3.13
CA ALA A 65 -7.46 11.37 3.57
C ALA A 65 -5.97 10.98 3.67
N ILE A 66 -5.66 9.80 4.22
CA ILE A 66 -4.29 9.25 4.26
C ILE A 66 -3.73 9.12 2.83
N MET A 67 -4.48 8.53 1.90
CA MET A 67 -4.02 8.35 0.51
C MET A 67 -3.82 9.70 -0.20
N ARG A 68 -4.65 10.70 0.09
CA ARG A 68 -4.47 12.06 -0.45
C ARG A 68 -3.23 12.74 0.12
N GLU A 69 -2.99 12.63 1.42
CA GLU A 69 -1.79 13.19 2.06
C GLU A 69 -0.52 12.48 1.60
N LEU A 70 -0.55 11.15 1.51
CA LEU A 70 0.54 10.37 0.93
C LEU A 70 0.90 10.88 -0.47
N TYR A 71 -0.12 11.08 -1.32
CA TYR A 71 0.10 11.63 -2.66
C TYR A 71 0.65 13.05 -2.60
N ARG A 72 0.10 13.92 -1.74
CA ARG A 72 0.55 15.32 -1.60
C ARG A 72 2.04 15.40 -1.28
N VAL A 73 2.51 14.64 -0.29
CA VAL A 73 3.91 14.70 0.16
C VAL A 73 4.88 14.03 -0.79
N CYS A 74 4.45 13.02 -1.56
CA CYS A 74 5.28 12.36 -2.56
C CYS A 74 5.70 13.31 -3.67
N ALA A 75 6.97 13.26 -4.08
CA ALA A 75 7.46 13.86 -5.32
C ALA A 75 6.92 13.08 -6.54
N HIS A 76 7.01 13.65 -7.75
CA HIS A 76 6.81 12.88 -8.97
C HIS A 76 7.83 11.72 -9.04
N GLY A 77 7.37 10.51 -9.34
CA GLY A 77 8.21 9.32 -9.37
C GLY A 77 8.56 8.74 -7.99
N ALA A 78 8.03 9.32 -6.91
CA ALA A 78 8.26 8.77 -5.57
C ALA A 78 7.75 7.33 -5.46
N GLN A 79 8.55 6.47 -4.81
CA GLN A 79 8.23 5.07 -4.58
C GLN A 79 7.59 4.89 -3.20
N VAL A 80 6.50 4.13 -3.16
CA VAL A 80 5.80 3.75 -1.92
C VAL A 80 5.81 2.23 -1.82
N THR A 81 6.61 1.71 -0.91
CA THR A 81 6.67 0.28 -0.58
C THR A 81 5.59 -0.04 0.45
N VAL A 82 4.78 -1.05 0.17
CA VAL A 82 3.69 -1.51 1.04
C VAL A 82 3.83 -3.02 1.22
N HIS A 83 4.18 -3.46 2.43
CA HIS A 83 4.16 -4.86 2.81
C HIS A 83 3.00 -5.07 3.78
N VAL A 84 2.07 -5.94 3.43
CA VAL A 84 0.84 -6.17 4.21
C VAL A 84 0.45 -7.64 4.20
N PRO A 85 -0.16 -8.15 5.27
CA PRO A 85 -0.67 -9.51 5.29
C PRO A 85 -1.81 -9.69 4.28
N HIS A 86 -1.87 -10.88 3.69
CA HIS A 86 -2.96 -11.23 2.79
C HIS A 86 -4.29 -11.32 3.57
N PRO A 87 -5.41 -10.76 3.07
CA PRO A 87 -6.69 -10.69 3.79
C PRO A 87 -7.29 -12.05 4.22
N ARG A 88 -6.90 -13.14 3.54
CA ARG A 88 -7.34 -14.50 3.87
C ARG A 88 -6.25 -15.32 4.56
N HIS A 89 -5.32 -14.67 5.22
CA HIS A 89 -4.28 -15.32 6.01
C HIS A 89 -4.52 -15.06 7.50
N ASP A 90 -4.17 -16.01 8.34
CA ASP A 90 -4.31 -15.90 9.79
C ASP A 90 -3.53 -14.71 10.36
N ASN A 91 -2.42 -14.32 9.71
CA ASN A 91 -1.68 -13.10 10.07
C ASN A 91 -2.53 -11.84 9.96
N PHE A 92 -3.50 -11.78 9.02
CA PHE A 92 -4.44 -10.67 8.94
C PHE A 92 -5.60 -10.85 9.91
N LEU A 93 -6.19 -12.04 9.94
CA LEU A 93 -7.42 -12.33 10.69
C LEU A 93 -7.20 -12.40 12.20
N GLY A 94 -5.97 -12.74 12.64
CA GLY A 94 -5.64 -12.93 14.05
C GLY A 94 -5.36 -11.65 14.83
N ASP A 95 -5.19 -10.50 14.16
CA ASP A 95 -4.94 -9.22 14.82
C ASP A 95 -6.19 -8.32 14.76
N PRO A 96 -6.84 -8.02 15.90
CA PRO A 96 -8.03 -7.17 15.92
C PRO A 96 -7.77 -5.72 15.55
N THR A 97 -6.51 -5.31 15.44
CA THR A 97 -6.11 -3.96 15.01
C THR A 97 -5.94 -3.84 13.50
N HIS A 98 -6.01 -4.95 12.75
CA HIS A 98 -6.10 -4.95 11.29
C HIS A 98 -7.49 -4.51 10.85
N VAL A 99 -7.63 -3.23 10.58
CA VAL A 99 -8.94 -2.61 10.29
C VAL A 99 -9.26 -2.56 8.80
N ARG A 100 -8.24 -2.74 7.94
CA ARG A 100 -8.39 -2.61 6.48
C ARG A 100 -7.61 -3.66 5.69
N PRO A 101 -8.29 -4.52 4.94
CA PRO A 101 -7.64 -5.35 3.94
C PRO A 101 -7.01 -4.49 2.85
N ILE A 102 -5.69 -4.56 2.68
CA ILE A 102 -4.98 -3.88 1.59
C ILE A 102 -4.69 -4.91 0.50
N THR A 103 -5.25 -4.71 -0.68
CA THR A 103 -5.07 -5.63 -1.80
C THR A 103 -4.54 -4.90 -3.03
N PRO A 104 -3.81 -5.59 -3.93
CA PRO A 104 -3.39 -5.00 -5.19
C PRO A 104 -4.57 -4.45 -5.99
N GLN A 105 -5.70 -5.18 -6.01
CA GLN A 105 -6.91 -4.74 -6.70
C GLN A 105 -7.45 -3.43 -6.14
N MET A 106 -7.52 -3.29 -4.80
CA MET A 106 -7.95 -2.03 -4.16
C MET A 106 -7.02 -0.88 -4.54
N LEU A 107 -5.71 -1.11 -4.54
CA LEU A 107 -4.73 -0.07 -4.86
C LEU A 107 -4.81 0.39 -6.34
N THR A 108 -5.31 -0.45 -7.25
CA THR A 108 -5.55 -0.02 -8.65
C THR A 108 -6.64 1.04 -8.78
N LEU A 109 -7.52 1.20 -7.78
CA LEU A 109 -8.53 2.27 -7.78
C LEU A 109 -7.92 3.67 -7.69
N PHE A 110 -6.66 3.78 -7.26
CA PHE A 110 -5.91 5.02 -7.19
C PHE A 110 -5.04 5.29 -8.44
N ASP A 111 -5.14 4.45 -9.49
CA ASP A 111 -4.46 4.61 -10.77
C ASP A 111 -5.39 5.35 -11.75
N ARG A 112 -5.03 6.60 -12.10
CA ARG A 112 -5.85 7.45 -12.98
C ARG A 112 -6.03 6.84 -14.38
N GLN A 113 -4.98 6.26 -14.96
CA GLN A 113 -5.08 5.64 -16.28
C GLN A 113 -6.02 4.45 -16.31
N LYS A 114 -6.01 3.63 -15.24
CA LYS A 114 -6.99 2.53 -15.10
C LYS A 114 -8.41 3.05 -14.93
N ASN A 115 -8.59 4.11 -14.11
CA ASN A 115 -9.90 4.73 -13.94
C ASN A 115 -10.43 5.26 -15.27
N ASP A 116 -9.60 5.93 -16.08
CA ASP A 116 -9.98 6.42 -17.41
C ASP A 116 -10.39 5.29 -18.35
N ALA A 117 -9.61 4.18 -18.35
CA ALA A 117 -9.92 3.01 -19.16
C ALA A 117 -11.25 2.35 -18.73
N TRP A 118 -11.54 2.27 -17.43
CA TRP A 118 -12.81 1.71 -16.94
C TRP A 118 -14.01 2.59 -17.29
N VAL A 119 -13.87 3.91 -17.17
CA VAL A 119 -14.92 4.87 -17.57
C VAL A 119 -15.19 4.77 -19.07
N ALA A 120 -14.13 4.77 -19.89
CA ALA A 120 -14.26 4.64 -21.35
C ALA A 120 -14.85 3.28 -21.76
N GLY A 121 -14.55 2.21 -21.02
CA GLY A 121 -15.09 0.86 -21.25
C GLY A 121 -16.49 0.62 -20.68
N GLY A 122 -17.10 1.62 -20.02
CA GLY A 122 -18.44 1.48 -19.40
C GLY A 122 -18.46 0.54 -18.18
N ILE A 123 -17.32 0.31 -17.52
CA ILE A 123 -17.21 -0.57 -16.35
C ILE A 123 -17.70 0.19 -15.10
N SER A 124 -18.99 0.08 -14.81
CA SER A 124 -19.63 0.78 -13.69
C SER A 124 -19.28 0.22 -12.30
N ALA A 125 -18.73 -1.00 -12.22
CA ALA A 125 -18.42 -1.66 -10.94
C ALA A 125 -17.13 -1.16 -10.28
N ALA A 126 -16.28 -0.41 -10.99
CA ALA A 126 -15.03 0.12 -10.47
C ALA A 126 -15.18 1.61 -10.11
N THR A 127 -14.99 1.94 -8.83
CA THR A 127 -15.02 3.33 -8.35
C THR A 127 -13.75 4.06 -8.78
N PRO A 128 -13.85 5.19 -9.54
CA PRO A 128 -12.67 5.93 -10.01
C PRO A 128 -12.09 6.81 -8.90
N LEU A 129 -11.55 6.20 -7.85
CA LEU A 129 -11.04 6.90 -6.66
C LEU A 129 -9.90 7.87 -6.98
N ALA A 130 -9.05 7.54 -7.98
CA ALA A 130 -7.98 8.44 -8.39
C ALA A 130 -8.51 9.83 -8.76
N HIS A 131 -9.64 9.89 -9.48
CA HIS A 131 -10.29 11.16 -9.81
C HIS A 131 -11.00 11.79 -8.62
N TYR A 132 -11.71 10.99 -7.81
CA TYR A 132 -12.49 11.52 -6.68
C TYR A 132 -11.64 12.22 -5.63
N ILE A 133 -10.42 11.72 -5.40
CA ILE A 133 -9.53 12.30 -4.39
C ILE A 133 -8.29 13.00 -4.97
N GLY A 134 -8.18 13.08 -6.32
CA GLY A 134 -7.10 13.83 -6.97
C GLY A 134 -5.72 13.21 -6.81
N VAL A 135 -5.60 11.88 -6.87
CA VAL A 135 -4.32 11.15 -6.75
C VAL A 135 -4.02 10.38 -8.03
N ASP A 136 -2.79 9.92 -8.19
CA ASP A 136 -2.40 9.02 -9.27
C ASP A 136 -1.22 8.14 -8.83
N PHE A 137 -1.52 6.90 -8.45
CA PHE A 137 -0.57 5.88 -8.05
C PHE A 137 -0.66 4.67 -8.98
N VAL A 138 0.47 4.29 -9.59
CA VAL A 138 0.56 3.07 -10.38
C VAL A 138 1.28 1.98 -9.58
N ILE A 139 0.79 0.74 -9.65
CA ILE A 139 1.55 -0.42 -9.15
C ILE A 139 2.69 -0.67 -10.13
N ALA A 140 3.92 -0.45 -9.67
CA ALA A 140 5.15 -0.66 -10.45
C ALA A 140 5.71 -2.08 -10.23
N ASP A 141 5.50 -2.65 -9.04
CA ASP A 141 5.94 -4.00 -8.71
C ASP A 141 4.96 -4.66 -7.73
N LEU A 142 4.82 -5.98 -7.86
CA LEU A 142 3.97 -6.81 -7.01
C LEU A 142 4.60 -8.17 -6.81
N ASN A 143 5.01 -8.47 -5.59
CA ASN A 143 5.42 -9.79 -5.17
C ASN A 143 4.39 -10.39 -4.23
N THR A 144 4.03 -11.64 -4.48
CA THR A 144 3.12 -12.43 -3.64
C THR A 144 3.97 -13.40 -2.83
N ILE A 145 3.95 -13.26 -1.51
CA ILE A 145 4.68 -14.12 -0.60
C ILE A 145 3.78 -15.27 -0.18
N LEU A 146 4.23 -16.49 -0.44
CA LEU A 146 3.49 -17.69 -0.08
C LEU A 146 3.64 -17.97 1.41
N ASP A 147 2.62 -18.61 2.00
CA ASP A 147 2.76 -19.27 3.29
C ASP A 147 3.90 -20.31 3.21
N PRO A 148 4.70 -20.52 4.26
CA PRO A 148 5.84 -21.43 4.25
C PRO A 148 5.51 -22.85 3.77
N VAL A 149 4.34 -23.38 4.10
CA VAL A 149 3.89 -24.73 3.66
C VAL A 149 3.73 -24.76 2.14
N TYR A 150 3.08 -23.76 1.56
CA TYR A 150 2.88 -23.67 0.12
C TYR A 150 4.14 -23.32 -0.64
N TYR A 151 5.00 -22.49 -0.05
CA TYR A 151 6.33 -22.22 -0.60
C TYR A 151 7.16 -23.50 -0.71
N GLU A 152 7.16 -24.34 0.33
CA GLU A 152 7.89 -25.62 0.33
C GLU A 152 7.32 -26.58 -0.73
N LEU A 153 6.00 -26.75 -0.81
CA LEU A 153 5.37 -27.59 -1.81
C LEU A 153 5.69 -27.15 -3.24
N TYR A 154 5.65 -25.86 -3.50
CA TYR A 154 5.96 -25.27 -4.81
C TYR A 154 7.44 -25.40 -5.14
N SER A 155 8.34 -25.09 -4.22
CA SER A 155 9.80 -25.15 -4.43
C SER A 155 10.30 -26.60 -4.67
N GLN A 156 9.62 -27.60 -4.10
CA GLN A 156 9.88 -29.02 -4.32
C GLN A 156 9.21 -29.58 -5.59
N GLY A 157 8.50 -28.76 -6.36
CA GLY A 157 7.76 -29.20 -7.55
C GLY A 157 6.55 -30.11 -7.25
N LYS A 158 6.08 -30.13 -6.00
CA LYS A 158 4.87 -30.90 -5.60
C LYS A 158 3.57 -30.18 -5.93
N LEU A 159 3.63 -28.89 -6.23
CA LEU A 159 2.56 -28.06 -6.79
C LEU A 159 3.11 -27.27 -7.97
N ASP A 160 2.40 -27.26 -9.08
CA ASP A 160 2.69 -26.33 -10.16
C ASP A 160 2.02 -24.95 -9.93
N ILE A 161 2.35 -23.98 -10.79
CA ILE A 161 1.82 -22.63 -10.65
C ILE A 161 0.30 -22.56 -10.85
N ASN A 162 -0.30 -23.42 -11.68
CA ASN A 162 -1.74 -23.45 -11.92
C ASN A 162 -2.48 -23.99 -10.71
N GLU A 163 -1.98 -25.09 -10.14
CA GLU A 163 -2.51 -25.68 -8.91
C GLU A 163 -2.38 -24.70 -7.73
N LEU A 164 -1.24 -24.01 -7.61
CA LEU A 164 -1.03 -23.00 -6.59
C LEU A 164 -2.03 -21.86 -6.73
N ASN A 165 -2.21 -21.33 -7.95
CA ASN A 165 -3.18 -20.26 -8.23
C ASN A 165 -4.62 -20.71 -7.96
N GLN A 166 -4.98 -21.95 -8.25
CA GLN A 166 -6.28 -22.49 -7.90
C GLN A 166 -6.47 -22.54 -6.39
N ARG A 167 -5.51 -23.10 -5.65
CA ARG A 167 -5.56 -23.15 -4.17
C ARG A 167 -5.65 -21.76 -3.55
N ALA A 168 -4.91 -20.78 -4.09
CA ALA A 168 -4.98 -19.40 -3.62
C ALA A 168 -6.36 -18.75 -3.82
N ARG A 169 -7.16 -19.22 -4.78
CA ARG A 169 -8.56 -18.78 -4.95
C ARG A 169 -9.53 -19.48 -4.01
N GLU A 170 -9.28 -20.73 -3.69
CA GLU A 170 -10.22 -21.60 -2.98
C GLU A 170 -9.97 -21.64 -1.46
N LEU A 171 -8.71 -21.54 -1.04
CA LEU A 171 -8.30 -21.78 0.35
C LEU A 171 -7.78 -20.50 1.02
N ASN A 172 -7.82 -20.52 2.35
CA ASN A 172 -7.11 -19.57 3.20
C ASN A 172 -5.65 -20.02 3.41
N ASN A 173 -4.81 -19.12 3.91
CA ASN A 173 -3.43 -19.42 4.29
C ASN A 173 -2.56 -20.01 3.15
N VAL A 174 -2.82 -19.62 1.89
CA VAL A 174 -1.96 -19.97 0.74
C VAL A 174 -0.97 -18.86 0.46
N ILE A 175 -1.44 -17.62 0.47
CA ILE A 175 -0.65 -16.40 0.33
C ILE A 175 -0.55 -15.77 1.71
N ALA A 176 0.66 -15.53 2.19
CA ALA A 176 0.92 -14.90 3.47
C ALA A 176 0.85 -13.36 3.37
N GLU A 177 1.50 -12.78 2.35
CA GLU A 177 1.66 -11.33 2.23
C GLU A 177 1.63 -10.85 0.78
N TYR A 178 1.32 -9.56 0.62
CA TYR A 178 1.61 -8.79 -0.57
C TYR A 178 2.74 -7.81 -0.30
N HIS A 179 3.75 -7.80 -1.17
CA HIS A 179 4.78 -6.78 -1.24
C HIS A 179 4.56 -5.97 -2.51
N ILE A 180 4.14 -4.72 -2.36
CA ILE A 180 3.68 -3.86 -3.45
C ILE A 180 4.55 -2.62 -3.49
N THR A 181 4.98 -2.21 -4.67
CA THR A 181 5.58 -0.90 -4.89
C THR A 181 4.65 -0.05 -5.75
N LEU A 182 4.20 1.08 -5.18
CA LEU A 182 3.49 2.11 -5.92
C LEU A 182 4.46 3.19 -6.36
N VAL A 183 4.16 3.83 -7.49
CA VAL A 183 4.84 5.05 -7.96
C VAL A 183 3.82 6.17 -8.07
N ALA A 184 4.11 7.32 -7.43
CA ALA A 184 3.29 8.52 -7.55
C ALA A 184 3.57 9.21 -8.89
N ARG A 185 2.55 9.36 -9.73
CA ARG A 185 2.62 10.12 -10.98
C ARG A 185 1.97 11.48 -10.75
N LYS A 186 2.74 12.56 -10.89
CA LYS A 186 2.22 13.93 -10.82
C LYS A 186 2.28 14.57 -12.19
N ASP A 187 1.27 15.34 -12.51
CA ASP A 187 1.32 16.18 -13.69
C ASP A 187 2.53 17.09 -13.55
N THR A 188 3.46 17.05 -14.49
CA THR A 188 4.54 18.03 -14.55
C THR A 188 3.85 19.38 -14.71
N PRO A 189 4.18 20.41 -13.91
CA PRO A 189 3.69 21.74 -14.20
C PRO A 189 4.08 22.03 -15.66
N THR A 190 3.10 22.13 -16.54
CA THR A 190 3.35 22.67 -17.87
C THR A 190 3.90 24.07 -17.62
N GLY A 191 5.22 24.22 -17.82
CA GLY A 191 5.90 25.47 -17.62
C GLY A 191 5.12 26.53 -18.38
N VAL A 192 4.62 27.53 -17.65
CA VAL A 192 4.15 28.76 -18.24
C VAL A 192 5.41 29.40 -18.80
N ALA A 193 5.53 29.34 -20.14
CA ALA A 193 6.55 30.07 -20.88
C ALA A 193 6.17 31.54 -20.92
#